data_448f10411ba9fd9243d2468d6bdf9d50
#
_entry.id   448f10411ba9fd9243d2468d6bdf9d50
#
_cell.length_a   1.000
_cell.length_b   1.000
_cell.length_c   1.000
_cell.angle_alpha   90.00
_cell.angle_beta   90.00
_cell.angle_gamma   90.00
#
_symmetry.space_group_name_H-M   'P 1'
#
loop_
_entity.id
_entity.type
_entity.pdbx_description
1 polymer ?
#
loop_
_entity_poly.entity_id
_entity_poly.type
_entity_poly.pdbx_seq_one_letter_code
_entity_poly.pdbx_strand_id
1 'polypeptide(L)'
;MLASPAASAEDLQLQDSRPDRYTVQKGDTLWGISGKFLKQPWRWPEIWRMNREQIKNPHWIYPGDVVVLDKVDGQWRLSLNRTAGPRPDARLSPSIRVENLEGEAIPTIPAGDLAPYLSKPLIATTRDGFPGAARIIAAHDERVVRGEGDYVYAVDVEEKAGTQWLIYRPGKVLRSYDSNETLGYELRYLGTARVDRFGEVARMEITSAREEILMGDLLLPAPREELVNFVPHAPDKAVDGRIIALDGDSHEVGRGHLVTVDRGLRDGLDVGTVLAIYHPTAVIVDPRPSTEPSVMARFASDPTRDMLQPTRYLNIPPERSGLLFIFRVFDKVAYGIVLNASEPVVTGDLARKP
;
A
#
# COMPACT_ATOMS: atom_id res chain seq x y z
N MET A 1 -30.25 12.67 -28.61
CA MET A 1 -30.25 11.63 -27.57
C MET A 1 -29.01 10.78 -27.80
N LEU A 2 -27.97 11.04 -27.06
CA LEU A 2 -26.73 10.24 -27.07
C LEU A 2 -26.81 9.29 -25.89
N ALA A 3 -26.94 7.99 -26.19
CA ALA A 3 -26.90 6.94 -25.19
C ALA A 3 -25.46 6.82 -24.64
N SER A 4 -25.27 7.10 -23.36
CA SER A 4 -24.05 6.75 -22.66
C SER A 4 -23.87 5.23 -22.68
N PRO A 5 -22.67 4.71 -23.00
CA PRO A 5 -22.43 3.29 -22.86
C PRO A 5 -22.48 2.94 -21.37
N ALA A 6 -23.39 2.05 -21.02
CA ALA A 6 -23.40 1.39 -19.72
C ALA A 6 -22.05 0.67 -19.56
N ALA A 7 -21.28 1.06 -18.55
CA ALA A 7 -20.09 0.33 -18.15
C ALA A 7 -20.50 -1.12 -17.89
N SER A 8 -19.95 -2.03 -18.67
CA SER A 8 -20.10 -3.48 -18.48
C SER A 8 -19.64 -3.79 -17.06
N ALA A 9 -20.56 -4.20 -16.21
CA ALA A 9 -20.22 -4.82 -14.94
C ALA A 9 -19.47 -6.11 -15.29
N GLU A 10 -18.14 -6.11 -15.16
CA GLU A 10 -17.36 -7.34 -15.25
C GLU A 10 -17.92 -8.31 -14.23
N ASP A 11 -18.31 -9.50 -14.69
CA ASP A 11 -18.91 -10.54 -13.85
C ASP A 11 -18.00 -10.86 -12.68
N LEU A 12 -18.58 -10.80 -11.48
CA LEU A 12 -17.88 -11.06 -10.23
C LEU A 12 -17.40 -12.51 -10.20
N GLN A 13 -16.10 -12.72 -10.24
CA GLN A 13 -15.49 -14.05 -10.26
C GLN A 13 -15.42 -14.63 -8.85
N LEU A 14 -16.13 -15.74 -8.64
CA LEU A 14 -16.11 -16.48 -7.37
C LEU A 14 -14.99 -17.52 -7.35
N GLN A 15 -14.52 -17.85 -6.13
CA GLN A 15 -13.60 -18.97 -5.93
C GLN A 15 -14.28 -20.30 -6.25
N ASP A 16 -13.55 -21.19 -6.90
CA ASP A 16 -14.07 -22.51 -7.29
C ASP A 16 -14.33 -23.42 -6.06
N SER A 17 -13.53 -23.25 -4.99
CA SER A 17 -13.62 -23.98 -3.71
C SER A 17 -14.24 -23.15 -2.58
N ARG A 18 -15.12 -22.20 -2.91
CA ARG A 18 -15.74 -21.33 -1.91
C ARG A 18 -16.63 -22.07 -0.93
N PRO A 19 -16.65 -21.69 0.35
CA PRO A 19 -17.65 -22.18 1.29
C PRO A 19 -19.01 -21.49 1.07
N ASP A 20 -20.12 -22.17 1.36
CA ASP A 20 -21.45 -21.55 1.32
C ASP A 20 -21.64 -20.57 2.49
N ARG A 21 -21.00 -20.84 3.62
CA ARG A 21 -21.02 -20.00 4.82
C ARG A 21 -19.65 -19.99 5.50
N TYR A 22 -19.34 -18.87 6.14
CA TYR A 22 -18.11 -18.73 6.91
C TYR A 22 -18.39 -18.02 8.26
N THR A 23 -17.94 -18.61 9.35
CA THR A 23 -18.03 -17.99 10.68
C THR A 23 -16.76 -17.17 10.91
N VAL A 24 -16.95 -15.87 11.17
CA VAL A 24 -15.87 -14.92 11.42
C VAL A 24 -15.11 -15.31 12.68
N GLN A 25 -13.79 -15.34 12.58
CA GLN A 25 -12.88 -15.67 13.68
C GLN A 25 -12.12 -14.45 14.15
N LYS A 26 -11.62 -14.48 15.39
CA LYS A 26 -10.73 -13.44 15.90
C LYS A 26 -9.44 -13.42 15.08
N GLY A 27 -9.09 -12.23 14.56
CA GLY A 27 -7.94 -12.04 13.67
C GLY A 27 -8.27 -12.09 12.18
N ASP A 28 -9.52 -12.41 11.82
CA ASP A 28 -9.96 -12.27 10.43
C ASP A 28 -9.99 -10.80 10.01
N THR A 29 -9.93 -10.60 8.69
CA THR A 29 -10.12 -9.30 8.06
C THR A 29 -11.17 -9.42 6.96
N LEU A 30 -11.82 -8.31 6.60
CA LEU A 30 -12.76 -8.30 5.47
C LEU A 30 -12.10 -8.77 4.18
N TRP A 31 -10.85 -8.38 3.96
CA TRP A 31 -10.04 -8.85 2.84
C TRP A 31 -9.87 -10.38 2.86
N GLY A 32 -9.45 -10.94 4.00
CA GLY A 32 -9.24 -12.39 4.16
C GLY A 32 -10.52 -13.19 3.96
N ILE A 33 -11.64 -12.72 4.54
CA ILE A 33 -12.95 -13.36 4.37
C ILE A 33 -13.37 -13.29 2.91
N SER A 34 -13.25 -12.13 2.26
CA SER A 34 -13.61 -11.95 0.85
C SER A 34 -12.79 -12.85 -0.07
N GLY A 35 -11.52 -13.06 0.22
CA GLY A 35 -10.65 -13.98 -0.54
C GLY A 35 -11.09 -15.43 -0.48
N LYS A 36 -11.92 -15.85 0.51
CA LYS A 36 -12.51 -17.18 0.56
C LYS A 36 -13.67 -17.35 -0.42
N PHE A 37 -14.34 -16.25 -0.78
CA PHE A 37 -15.50 -16.25 -1.66
C PHE A 37 -15.18 -15.76 -3.08
N LEU A 38 -14.24 -14.81 -3.23
CA LEU A 38 -13.94 -14.10 -4.46
C LEU A 38 -12.52 -14.38 -4.96
N LYS A 39 -12.37 -14.52 -6.29
CA LYS A 39 -11.04 -14.51 -6.93
C LYS A 39 -10.39 -13.12 -6.82
N GLN A 40 -11.22 -12.06 -6.66
CA GLN A 40 -10.82 -10.68 -6.53
C GLN A 40 -11.29 -10.10 -5.17
N PRO A 41 -10.55 -10.29 -4.08
CA PRO A 41 -10.98 -9.91 -2.73
C PRO A 41 -11.31 -8.43 -2.57
N TRP A 42 -10.65 -7.54 -3.28
CA TRP A 42 -10.87 -6.08 -3.22
C TRP A 42 -12.25 -5.63 -3.70
N ARG A 43 -12.95 -6.48 -4.48
CA ARG A 43 -14.31 -6.20 -4.96
C ARG A 43 -15.40 -6.45 -3.92
N TRP A 44 -15.03 -6.80 -2.67
CA TRP A 44 -15.99 -6.99 -1.59
C TRP A 44 -16.97 -5.80 -1.39
N PRO A 45 -16.58 -4.52 -1.63
CA PRO A 45 -17.52 -3.42 -1.50
C PRO A 45 -18.68 -3.49 -2.50
N GLU A 46 -18.47 -4.07 -3.67
CA GLU A 46 -19.52 -4.23 -4.70
C GLU A 46 -20.61 -5.19 -4.23
N ILE A 47 -20.22 -6.35 -3.68
CA ILE A 47 -21.17 -7.32 -3.14
C ILE A 47 -21.87 -6.76 -1.91
N TRP A 48 -21.16 -5.98 -1.10
CA TRP A 48 -21.70 -5.40 0.12
C TRP A 48 -22.66 -4.25 -0.16
N ARG A 49 -22.46 -3.46 -1.21
CA ARG A 49 -23.39 -2.40 -1.66
C ARG A 49 -24.80 -2.91 -1.92
N MET A 50 -24.94 -4.15 -2.33
CA MET A 50 -26.25 -4.77 -2.58
C MET A 50 -27.04 -5.05 -1.29
N ASN A 51 -26.40 -4.96 -0.12
CA ASN A 51 -26.98 -5.25 1.20
C ASN A 51 -27.02 -4.03 2.16
N ARG A 52 -27.03 -2.80 1.64
CA ARG A 52 -27.03 -1.56 2.45
C ARG A 52 -28.17 -1.49 3.47
N GLU A 53 -29.30 -2.15 3.22
CA GLU A 53 -30.43 -2.17 4.15
C GLU A 53 -30.17 -3.02 5.40
N GLN A 54 -29.39 -4.12 5.27
CA GLN A 54 -29.09 -5.02 6.38
C GLN A 54 -27.78 -4.65 7.10
N ILE A 55 -26.80 -4.09 6.37
CA ILE A 55 -25.48 -3.74 6.91
C ILE A 55 -25.20 -2.28 6.59
N LYS A 56 -25.55 -1.41 7.53
CA LYS A 56 -25.35 0.05 7.42
C LYS A 56 -23.87 0.43 7.33
N ASN A 57 -23.00 -0.39 7.92
CA ASN A 57 -21.55 -0.18 7.89
C ASN A 57 -20.83 -1.54 7.81
N PRO A 58 -20.11 -1.85 6.71
CA PRO A 58 -19.38 -3.10 6.54
C PRO A 58 -18.26 -3.29 7.56
N HIS A 59 -17.81 -2.21 8.22
CA HIS A 59 -16.80 -2.27 9.27
C HIS A 59 -17.35 -2.84 10.61
N TRP A 60 -18.65 -3.11 10.73
CA TRP A 60 -19.26 -3.68 11.94
C TRP A 60 -19.49 -5.18 11.78
N ILE A 61 -18.44 -5.92 11.52
CA ILE A 61 -18.42 -7.39 11.51
C ILE A 61 -17.58 -7.84 12.70
N TYR A 62 -18.11 -8.77 13.46
CA TYR A 62 -17.52 -9.23 14.71
C TYR A 62 -17.20 -10.72 14.65
N PRO A 63 -16.19 -11.19 15.41
CA PRO A 63 -15.97 -12.61 15.62
C PRO A 63 -17.26 -13.29 16.12
N GLY A 64 -17.64 -14.41 15.49
CA GLY A 64 -18.88 -15.12 15.73
C GLY A 64 -20.02 -14.81 14.75
N ASP A 65 -19.95 -13.73 13.98
CA ASP A 65 -20.87 -13.46 12.88
C ASP A 65 -20.70 -14.52 11.78
N VAL A 66 -21.79 -14.85 11.08
CA VAL A 66 -21.76 -15.80 9.97
C VAL A 66 -22.00 -15.09 8.65
N VAL A 67 -21.00 -15.10 7.79
CA VAL A 67 -21.08 -14.60 6.42
C VAL A 67 -21.60 -15.71 5.52
N VAL A 68 -22.67 -15.44 4.77
CA VAL A 68 -23.30 -16.37 3.84
C VAL A 68 -23.32 -15.78 2.44
N LEU A 69 -22.97 -16.58 1.44
CA LEU A 69 -23.04 -16.19 0.04
C LEU A 69 -24.31 -16.76 -0.59
N ASP A 70 -25.27 -15.92 -0.89
CA ASP A 70 -26.54 -16.27 -1.49
C ASP A 70 -26.68 -15.70 -2.91
N LYS A 71 -27.51 -16.33 -3.74
CA LYS A 71 -27.89 -15.83 -5.05
C LYS A 71 -29.31 -15.31 -5.03
N VAL A 72 -29.48 -13.99 -5.13
CA VAL A 72 -30.79 -13.32 -5.12
C VAL A 72 -30.97 -12.60 -6.45
N ASP A 73 -32.09 -12.85 -7.14
CA ASP A 73 -32.41 -12.25 -8.46
C ASP A 73 -31.31 -12.43 -9.52
N GLY A 74 -30.60 -13.57 -9.47
CA GLY A 74 -29.50 -13.86 -10.38
C GLY A 74 -28.16 -13.24 -10.01
N GLN A 75 -28.10 -12.36 -9.01
CA GLN A 75 -26.89 -11.71 -8.54
C GLN A 75 -26.40 -12.32 -7.22
N TRP A 76 -25.07 -12.42 -7.06
CA TRP A 76 -24.44 -12.90 -5.84
C TRP A 76 -24.46 -11.82 -4.76
N ARG A 77 -24.88 -12.20 -3.54
CA ARG A 77 -24.91 -11.33 -2.36
C ARG A 77 -24.23 -12.00 -1.18
N LEU A 78 -23.48 -11.23 -0.41
CA LEU A 78 -23.00 -11.65 0.90
C LEU A 78 -23.97 -11.13 1.95
N SER A 79 -24.60 -12.02 2.68
CA SER A 79 -25.46 -11.72 3.82
C SER A 79 -24.74 -12.02 5.14
N LEU A 80 -25.05 -11.23 6.18
CA LEU A 80 -24.50 -11.40 7.51
C LEU A 80 -25.59 -11.89 8.47
N ASN A 81 -25.45 -13.12 8.95
CA ASN A 81 -26.28 -13.64 10.03
C ASN A 81 -25.58 -13.36 11.36
N ARG A 82 -26.08 -12.39 12.10
CA ARG A 82 -25.56 -12.06 13.44
C ARG A 82 -26.01 -13.08 14.46
N THR A 83 -25.08 -13.81 15.01
CA THR A 83 -25.33 -14.70 16.14
C THR A 83 -25.14 -13.92 17.44
N ALA A 84 -26.09 -13.02 17.77
CA ALA A 84 -26.13 -12.23 19.01
C ALA A 84 -24.98 -11.23 19.23
N GLY A 85 -25.03 -10.09 18.49
CA GLY A 85 -24.43 -8.83 18.97
C GLY A 85 -25.42 -8.06 19.86
N PRO A 86 -25.00 -7.04 20.63
CA PRO A 86 -25.90 -6.30 21.51
C PRO A 86 -27.05 -5.66 20.71
N ARG A 87 -28.27 -6.05 21.02
CA ARG A 87 -29.48 -5.47 20.43
C ARG A 87 -29.60 -4.02 20.93
N PRO A 88 -29.86 -3.03 20.04
CA PRO A 88 -30.05 -1.64 20.47
C PRO A 88 -31.32 -1.41 21.31
N ASP A 89 -32.14 -2.41 21.61
CA ASP A 89 -33.42 -2.31 22.32
C ASP A 89 -33.44 -2.92 23.72
N ALA A 90 -32.29 -3.15 24.36
CA ALA A 90 -32.27 -3.54 25.75
C ALA A 90 -32.61 -2.33 26.64
N ARG A 91 -33.80 -2.31 27.21
CA ARG A 91 -34.20 -1.37 28.27
C ARG A 91 -33.19 -1.47 29.41
N LEU A 92 -32.52 -0.36 29.68
CA LEU A 92 -31.57 -0.21 30.77
C LEU A 92 -32.31 -0.30 32.13
N SER A 93 -32.10 -1.39 32.86
CA SER A 93 -32.23 -1.42 34.30
C SER A 93 -30.92 -0.88 34.92
N PRO A 94 -30.95 -0.09 36.01
CA PRO A 94 -29.75 0.49 36.58
C PRO A 94 -28.98 -0.55 37.42
N SER A 95 -28.21 -1.38 36.74
CA SER A 95 -27.15 -2.17 37.34
C SER A 95 -25.92 -1.97 36.47
N ILE A 96 -24.88 -1.35 37.06
CA ILE A 96 -23.58 -1.18 36.41
C ILE A 96 -22.99 -2.57 36.22
N ARG A 97 -23.16 -3.13 35.05
CA ARG A 97 -22.42 -4.30 34.57
C ARG A 97 -21.34 -3.77 33.65
N VAL A 98 -20.11 -3.74 34.11
CA VAL A 98 -18.94 -3.54 33.27
C VAL A 98 -18.78 -4.83 32.47
N GLU A 99 -19.44 -4.94 31.34
CA GLU A 99 -19.07 -5.93 30.33
C GLU A 99 -17.91 -5.34 29.54
N ASN A 100 -16.75 -5.97 29.65
CA ASN A 100 -15.67 -5.78 28.69
C ASN A 100 -16.26 -6.12 27.31
N LEU A 101 -16.43 -5.11 26.47
CA LEU A 101 -16.72 -5.30 25.05
C LEU A 101 -15.48 -5.90 24.39
N GLU A 102 -15.30 -7.20 24.53
CA GLU A 102 -14.28 -7.98 23.79
C GLU A 102 -14.66 -8.22 22.33
N GLY A 103 -15.33 -7.27 21.70
CA GLY A 103 -15.75 -7.33 20.31
C GLY A 103 -15.29 -6.11 19.56
N GLU A 104 -13.99 -5.98 19.30
CA GLU A 104 -13.56 -5.07 18.24
C GLU A 104 -13.98 -5.64 16.89
N ALA A 105 -14.60 -4.77 16.06
CA ALA A 105 -14.94 -5.11 14.69
C ALA A 105 -13.68 -5.49 13.91
N ILE A 106 -13.79 -6.48 13.01
CA ILE A 106 -12.65 -6.90 12.21
C ILE A 106 -12.21 -5.78 11.25
N PRO A 107 -10.90 -5.53 11.08
CA PRO A 107 -10.40 -4.52 10.17
C PRO A 107 -10.59 -4.94 8.70
N THR A 108 -10.66 -3.99 7.81
CA THR A 108 -10.77 -4.22 6.36
C THR A 108 -9.53 -4.92 5.80
N ILE A 109 -8.35 -4.50 6.26
CA ILE A 109 -7.03 -5.03 5.91
C ILE A 109 -6.30 -5.31 7.22
N PRO A 110 -5.36 -6.28 7.27
CA PRO A 110 -4.61 -6.55 8.48
C PRO A 110 -3.95 -5.28 9.02
N ALA A 111 -4.42 -4.78 10.16
CA ALA A 111 -3.90 -3.55 10.76
C ALA A 111 -2.40 -3.71 11.13
N GLY A 112 -1.98 -4.93 11.48
CA GLY A 112 -0.59 -5.26 11.77
C GLY A 112 0.35 -5.04 10.58
N ASP A 113 -0.14 -5.24 9.36
CA ASP A 113 0.66 -5.06 8.15
C ASP A 113 0.80 -3.56 7.78
N LEU A 114 -0.19 -2.72 8.13
CA LEU A 114 -0.22 -1.30 7.80
C LEU A 114 0.31 -0.39 8.91
N ALA A 115 0.05 -0.73 10.18
CA ALA A 115 0.35 0.14 11.33
C ALA A 115 1.80 0.68 11.35
N PRO A 116 2.85 -0.09 11.02
CA PRO A 116 4.22 0.41 11.01
C PRO A 116 4.47 1.52 9.98
N TYR A 117 3.64 1.59 8.94
CA TYR A 117 3.86 2.47 7.78
C TYR A 117 2.90 3.66 7.71
N LEU A 118 1.76 3.64 8.42
CA LEU A 118 0.72 4.67 8.29
C LEU A 118 1.21 6.09 8.61
N SER A 119 2.12 6.23 9.56
CA SER A 119 2.58 7.55 10.02
C SER A 119 4.00 7.92 9.57
N LYS A 120 4.78 7.00 9.02
CA LYS A 120 6.24 7.13 8.94
C LYS A 120 6.83 7.45 7.57
N PRO A 121 6.44 6.81 6.46
CA PRO A 121 7.06 7.12 5.18
C PRO A 121 6.56 8.46 4.64
N LEU A 122 7.49 9.35 4.31
CA LEU A 122 7.21 10.66 3.74
C LEU A 122 8.06 10.91 2.50
N ILE A 123 7.55 11.74 1.60
CA ILE A 123 8.26 12.18 0.40
C ILE A 123 8.23 13.69 0.37
N ALA A 124 9.42 14.28 0.32
CA ALA A 124 9.59 15.70 0.15
C ALA A 124 9.69 16.09 -1.33
N THR A 125 9.25 17.29 -1.65
CA THR A 125 9.39 17.86 -3.01
C THR A 125 10.78 18.42 -3.28
N THR A 126 11.53 18.76 -2.23
CA THR A 126 12.89 19.29 -2.32
C THR A 126 13.89 18.38 -1.61
N ARG A 127 15.16 18.49 -2.01
CA ARG A 127 16.25 17.69 -1.42
C ARG A 127 16.44 17.96 0.08
N ASP A 128 16.17 19.18 0.52
CA ASP A 128 16.36 19.61 1.92
C ASP A 128 15.13 19.32 2.80
N GLY A 129 14.16 18.55 2.28
CA GLY A 129 12.92 18.22 2.98
C GLY A 129 11.81 19.23 2.69
N PHE A 130 11.08 19.61 3.72
CA PHE A 130 10.00 20.60 3.62
C PHE A 130 10.52 22.00 3.98
N PRO A 131 10.16 23.04 3.21
CA PRO A 131 10.47 24.41 3.58
C PRO A 131 9.90 24.74 4.97
N GLY A 132 10.73 25.29 5.87
CA GLY A 132 10.33 25.61 7.24
C GLY A 132 10.21 24.41 8.18
N ALA A 133 10.68 23.22 7.79
CA ALA A 133 10.75 22.08 8.69
C ALA A 133 11.72 22.37 9.86
N ALA A 134 11.26 22.07 11.07
CA ALA A 134 12.11 22.16 12.25
C ALA A 134 13.34 21.25 12.10
N ARG A 135 14.48 21.67 12.69
CA ARG A 135 15.76 21.00 12.48
C ARG A 135 16.56 20.89 13.78
N ILE A 136 17.17 19.75 13.99
CA ILE A 136 18.09 19.51 15.10
C ILE A 136 19.39 20.28 14.81
N ILE A 137 19.78 21.19 15.72
CA ILE A 137 20.94 22.06 15.55
C ILE A 137 22.07 21.75 16.55
N ALA A 138 21.73 21.19 17.70
CA ALA A 138 22.71 20.88 18.73
C ALA A 138 22.22 19.70 19.59
N ALA A 139 23.13 19.22 20.40
CA ALA A 139 22.86 18.22 21.43
C ALA A 139 23.31 18.71 22.79
N HIS A 140 22.85 18.05 23.85
CA HIS A 140 23.20 18.45 25.22
C HIS A 140 24.63 18.11 25.59
N ASP A 141 25.24 17.15 24.93
CA ASP A 141 26.62 16.70 25.18
C ASP A 141 27.44 16.65 23.87
N GLU A 142 28.72 16.35 23.96
CA GLU A 142 29.67 16.35 22.84
C GLU A 142 29.59 15.06 21.98
N ARG A 143 28.72 14.11 22.29
CA ARG A 143 28.56 12.89 21.48
C ARG A 143 28.02 13.23 20.09
N VAL A 144 28.55 12.57 19.08
CA VAL A 144 28.13 12.77 17.67
C VAL A 144 26.81 12.11 17.39
N VAL A 145 26.56 10.95 18.00
CA VAL A 145 25.41 10.08 17.79
C VAL A 145 24.46 10.17 18.97
N ARG A 146 23.17 10.21 18.70
CA ARG A 146 22.09 10.30 19.68
C ARG A 146 21.14 9.11 19.54
N GLY A 147 20.61 8.69 20.69
CA GLY A 147 19.65 7.62 20.80
C GLY A 147 18.50 7.97 21.73
N GLU A 148 17.70 6.97 22.06
CA GLU A 148 16.59 7.08 22.99
C GLU A 148 17.06 7.57 24.37
N GLY A 149 16.32 8.52 24.96
CA GLY A 149 16.62 9.14 26.24
C GLY A 149 17.58 10.34 26.17
N ASP A 150 18.21 10.60 25.00
CA ASP A 150 19.08 11.76 24.83
C ASP A 150 18.27 13.05 24.57
N TYR A 151 18.87 14.20 24.90
CA TYR A 151 18.29 15.52 24.64
C TYR A 151 18.97 16.19 23.47
N VAL A 152 18.15 16.81 22.63
CA VAL A 152 18.57 17.61 21.47
C VAL A 152 17.95 18.99 21.51
N TYR A 153 18.57 19.92 20.81
CA TYR A 153 18.07 21.27 20.62
C TYR A 153 17.67 21.48 19.14
N ALA A 154 16.50 22.05 18.93
CA ALA A 154 15.94 22.27 17.61
C ALA A 154 15.44 23.70 17.44
N VAL A 155 15.47 24.17 16.19
CA VAL A 155 14.89 25.46 15.77
C VAL A 155 13.64 25.20 14.92
N ASP A 156 12.84 26.25 14.72
CA ASP A 156 11.61 26.22 13.93
C ASP A 156 10.53 25.25 14.48
N VAL A 157 10.57 24.99 15.78
CA VAL A 157 9.60 24.14 16.46
C VAL A 157 8.39 24.97 16.88
N GLU A 158 7.26 24.81 16.17
CA GLU A 158 6.04 25.54 16.45
C GLU A 158 5.28 24.94 17.64
N GLU A 159 4.95 25.75 18.66
CA GLU A 159 4.17 25.32 19.82
C GLU A 159 2.76 24.81 19.44
N LYS A 160 2.14 25.42 18.42
CA LYS A 160 0.82 25.03 17.90
C LYS A 160 0.78 23.61 17.30
N ALA A 161 1.93 23.11 16.86
CA ALA A 161 2.05 21.79 16.27
C ALA A 161 2.01 20.65 17.30
N GLY A 162 2.07 20.98 18.60
CA GLY A 162 2.02 20.01 19.68
C GLY A 162 3.38 19.55 20.16
N THR A 163 3.40 18.59 21.09
CA THR A 163 4.62 18.16 21.77
C THR A 163 5.29 16.93 21.15
N GLN A 164 4.59 16.16 20.31
CA GLN A 164 5.14 14.95 19.69
C GLN A 164 5.63 15.23 18.28
N TRP A 165 6.85 14.80 17.98
CA TRP A 165 7.53 15.06 16.70
C TRP A 165 8.18 13.79 16.18
N LEU A 166 8.20 13.64 14.86
CA LEU A 166 8.86 12.57 14.13
C LEU A 166 10.18 13.07 13.57
N ILE A 167 11.22 12.26 13.67
CA ILE A 167 12.59 12.61 13.22
C ILE A 167 12.83 11.93 11.87
N TYR A 168 13.33 12.70 10.90
CA TYR A 168 13.59 12.26 9.55
C TYR A 168 14.96 12.70 9.04
N ARG A 169 15.51 11.94 8.13
CA ARG A 169 16.69 12.30 7.33
C ARG A 169 16.36 12.23 5.85
N PRO A 170 16.77 13.24 5.03
CA PRO A 170 16.68 13.13 3.59
C PRO A 170 17.39 11.87 3.08
N GLY A 171 16.69 11.06 2.32
CA GLY A 171 17.15 9.77 1.80
C GLY A 171 17.37 9.78 0.29
N LYS A 172 16.87 8.74 -0.37
CA LYS A 172 17.08 8.53 -1.81
C LYS A 172 16.24 9.50 -2.66
N VAL A 173 16.78 9.87 -3.83
CA VAL A 173 16.03 10.57 -4.86
C VAL A 173 15.15 9.55 -5.57
N LEU A 174 13.85 9.79 -5.59
CA LEU A 174 12.90 8.98 -6.33
C LEU A 174 12.81 9.50 -7.77
N ARG A 175 13.06 8.63 -8.73
CA ARG A 175 13.03 8.96 -10.16
C ARG A 175 12.09 8.03 -10.89
N SER A 176 11.41 8.59 -11.91
CA SER A 176 10.64 7.78 -12.84
C SER A 176 11.56 6.81 -13.57
N TYR A 177 11.14 5.57 -13.69
CA TYR A 177 11.87 4.52 -14.38
C TYR A 177 12.01 4.84 -15.89
N ASP A 178 10.96 5.35 -16.51
CA ASP A 178 10.89 5.56 -17.96
C ASP A 178 11.47 6.91 -18.39
N SER A 179 11.22 7.99 -17.63
CA SER A 179 11.60 9.37 -18.03
C SER A 179 12.80 9.92 -17.27
N ASN A 180 13.28 9.23 -16.22
CA ASN A 180 14.30 9.73 -15.29
C ASN A 180 13.92 11.08 -14.62
N GLU A 181 12.63 11.48 -14.67
CA GLU A 181 12.09 12.63 -13.95
C GLU A 181 12.30 12.46 -12.44
N THR A 182 12.71 13.52 -11.75
CA THR A 182 12.72 13.51 -10.28
C THR A 182 11.30 13.64 -9.77
N LEU A 183 10.82 12.61 -9.10
CA LEU A 183 9.46 12.52 -8.56
C LEU A 183 9.36 13.02 -7.13
N GLY A 184 10.46 12.97 -6.38
CA GLY A 184 10.56 13.42 -5.01
C GLY A 184 11.81 12.91 -4.31
N TYR A 185 11.89 13.19 -3.02
CA TYR A 185 12.98 12.77 -2.14
C TYR A 185 12.38 12.01 -0.97
N GLU A 186 12.79 10.77 -0.81
CA GLU A 186 12.39 9.96 0.33
C GLU A 186 12.89 10.61 1.63
N LEU A 187 12.04 10.61 2.66
CA LEU A 187 12.44 10.97 4.02
C LEU A 187 12.47 9.70 4.87
N ARG A 188 13.66 9.29 5.25
CA ARG A 188 13.88 8.12 6.09
C ARG A 188 13.50 8.45 7.54
N TYR A 189 12.58 7.71 8.10
CA TYR A 189 12.16 7.84 9.49
C TYR A 189 13.24 7.30 10.42
N LEU A 190 13.68 8.10 11.38
CA LEU A 190 14.72 7.75 12.33
C LEU A 190 14.19 7.48 13.72
N GLY A 191 13.13 8.18 14.15
CA GLY A 191 12.62 8.04 15.49
C GLY A 191 11.57 9.09 15.85
N THR A 192 11.27 9.20 17.15
CA THR A 192 10.34 10.18 17.72
C THR A 192 11.04 11.03 18.77
N ALA A 193 10.60 12.28 18.89
CA ALA A 193 11.00 13.17 19.96
C ALA A 193 9.80 13.86 20.59
N ARG A 194 9.93 14.25 21.84
CA ARG A 194 8.94 15.01 22.59
C ARG A 194 9.55 16.34 23.03
N VAL A 195 8.81 17.44 22.82
CA VAL A 195 9.24 18.75 23.32
C VAL A 195 9.16 18.76 24.86
N ASP A 196 10.30 19.04 25.49
CA ASP A 196 10.42 19.27 26.90
C ASP A 196 10.21 20.76 27.23
N ARG A 197 10.78 21.65 26.39
CA ARG A 197 10.63 23.10 26.55
C ARG A 197 10.62 23.77 25.18
N PHE A 198 9.60 24.61 24.95
CA PHE A 198 9.51 25.48 23.77
C PHE A 198 10.36 26.74 23.96
N GLY A 199 10.70 27.39 22.85
CA GLY A 199 11.45 28.62 22.77
C GLY A 199 12.00 28.83 21.36
N GLU A 200 12.80 29.93 21.16
CA GLU A 200 13.54 30.13 19.91
C GLU A 200 14.41 28.91 19.57
N VAL A 201 14.96 28.28 20.61
CA VAL A 201 15.60 26.98 20.57
C VAL A 201 14.81 26.07 21.50
N ALA A 202 14.11 25.11 20.93
CA ALA A 202 13.35 24.13 21.70
C ALA A 202 14.28 23.01 22.21
N ARG A 203 14.05 22.57 23.45
CA ARG A 203 14.68 21.37 23.99
C ARG A 203 13.74 20.19 23.79
N MET A 204 14.25 19.10 23.26
CA MET A 204 13.50 17.90 22.95
C MET A 204 14.20 16.66 23.50
N GLU A 205 13.40 15.71 24.00
CA GLU A 205 13.84 14.38 24.41
C GLU A 205 13.55 13.39 23.28
N ILE A 206 14.53 12.59 22.90
CA ILE A 206 14.35 11.49 21.95
C ILE A 206 13.63 10.35 22.68
N THR A 207 12.38 10.07 22.31
CA THR A 207 11.55 9.05 22.96
C THR A 207 11.65 7.68 22.30
N SER A 208 12.14 7.61 21.07
CA SER A 208 12.43 6.36 20.35
C SER A 208 13.43 6.65 19.24
N ALA A 209 14.39 5.77 19.03
CA ALA A 209 15.36 5.85 17.94
C ALA A 209 15.45 4.47 17.27
N ARG A 210 15.23 4.43 15.94
CA ARG A 210 15.46 3.25 15.11
C ARG A 210 16.85 3.25 14.49
N GLU A 211 17.34 4.45 14.21
CA GLU A 211 18.66 4.73 13.67
C GLU A 211 19.29 5.87 14.47
N GLU A 212 20.58 6.05 14.27
CA GLU A 212 21.34 7.15 14.86
C GLU A 212 20.82 8.52 14.45
N ILE A 213 20.58 9.40 15.41
CA ILE A 213 20.09 10.75 15.19
C ILE A 213 21.28 11.71 15.19
N LEU A 214 21.35 12.56 14.18
CA LEU A 214 22.45 13.49 13.92
C LEU A 214 21.96 14.93 13.90
N MET A 215 22.90 15.86 14.04
CA MET A 215 22.62 17.27 13.77
C MET A 215 22.26 17.45 12.29
N GLY A 216 21.28 18.30 12.02
CA GLY A 216 20.73 18.52 10.70
C GLY A 216 19.52 17.66 10.35
N ASP A 217 19.20 16.63 11.14
CA ASP A 217 18.00 15.84 10.95
C ASP A 217 16.73 16.71 11.10
N LEU A 218 15.71 16.39 10.32
CA LEU A 218 14.46 17.11 10.25
C LEU A 218 13.49 16.64 11.33
N LEU A 219 12.68 17.57 11.81
CA LEU A 219 11.61 17.31 12.75
C LEU A 219 10.28 17.74 12.11
N LEU A 220 9.31 16.84 12.10
CA LEU A 220 7.96 17.10 11.63
C LEU A 220 6.96 16.77 12.72
N PRO A 221 5.88 17.55 12.88
CA PRO A 221 4.84 17.26 13.84
C PRO A 221 4.29 15.84 13.64
N ALA A 222 4.11 15.09 14.72
CA ALA A 222 3.46 13.80 14.63
C ALA A 222 2.00 14.00 14.18
N PRO A 223 1.54 13.31 13.13
CA PRO A 223 0.15 13.38 12.74
C PRO A 223 -0.73 12.85 13.88
N ARG A 224 -1.91 13.45 14.05
CA ARG A 224 -2.91 12.86 14.94
C ARG A 224 -3.30 11.51 14.38
N GLU A 225 -3.35 10.49 15.24
CA GLU A 225 -3.80 9.16 14.85
C GLU A 225 -5.28 9.24 14.41
N GLU A 226 -5.51 9.28 13.13
CA GLU A 226 -6.82 9.07 12.55
C GLU A 226 -6.93 7.58 12.20
N LEU A 227 -7.95 6.93 12.76
CA LEU A 227 -8.32 5.56 12.35
C LEU A 227 -8.86 5.63 10.92
N VAL A 228 -7.99 5.50 9.96
CA VAL A 228 -8.37 5.52 8.55
C VAL A 228 -8.87 4.12 8.16
N ASN A 229 -10.18 4.00 7.98
CA ASN A 229 -10.80 2.82 7.41
C ASN A 229 -10.66 2.85 5.88
N PHE A 230 -9.71 2.11 5.36
CA PHE A 230 -9.48 2.02 3.93
C PHE A 230 -10.50 1.10 3.26
N VAL A 231 -11.16 1.59 2.21
CA VAL A 231 -12.03 0.78 1.35
C VAL A 231 -11.27 0.44 0.07
N PRO A 232 -10.86 -0.81 -0.13
CA PRO A 232 -10.13 -1.20 -1.34
C PRO A 232 -11.01 -1.06 -2.59
N HIS A 233 -10.41 -0.55 -3.67
CA HIS A 233 -11.06 -0.43 -4.98
C HIS A 233 -10.02 -0.46 -6.10
N ALA A 234 -10.46 -0.81 -7.31
CA ALA A 234 -9.64 -0.69 -8.49
C ALA A 234 -9.57 0.78 -8.95
N PRO A 235 -8.50 1.23 -9.58
CA PRO A 235 -8.42 2.58 -10.12
C PRO A 235 -9.48 2.79 -11.23
N ASP A 236 -10.09 3.97 -11.27
CA ASP A 236 -11.11 4.31 -12.28
C ASP A 236 -10.50 4.33 -13.69
N LYS A 237 -9.27 4.80 -13.82
CA LYS A 237 -8.53 4.88 -15.08
C LYS A 237 -7.51 3.75 -15.19
N ALA A 238 -7.09 3.48 -16.41
CA ALA A 238 -5.93 2.62 -16.64
C ALA A 238 -4.69 3.27 -16.04
N VAL A 239 -4.01 2.54 -15.19
CA VAL A 239 -2.72 2.94 -14.57
C VAL A 239 -1.64 2.04 -15.15
N ASP A 240 -0.54 2.64 -15.59
CA ASP A 240 0.67 1.95 -16.04
C ASP A 240 1.85 2.53 -15.28
N GLY A 241 2.04 2.06 -14.07
CA GLY A 241 3.10 2.49 -13.15
C GLY A 241 4.19 1.45 -13.02
N ARG A 242 5.29 1.85 -12.38
CA ARG A 242 6.40 0.97 -12.02
C ARG A 242 6.76 1.11 -10.56
N ILE A 243 7.23 0.04 -9.97
CA ILE A 243 7.83 0.04 -8.64
C ILE A 243 9.24 0.60 -8.77
N ILE A 244 9.49 1.73 -8.09
CA ILE A 244 10.76 2.47 -8.19
C ILE A 244 11.63 2.39 -6.94
N ALA A 245 11.06 2.00 -5.80
CA ALA A 245 11.79 1.77 -4.57
C ALA A 245 11.11 0.71 -3.71
N LEU A 246 11.91 0.01 -2.94
CA LEU A 246 11.50 -1.01 -1.99
C LEU A 246 11.85 -0.55 -0.57
N ASP A 247 11.23 -1.19 0.44
CA ASP A 247 11.47 -0.90 1.85
C ASP A 247 12.96 -1.08 2.22
N GLY A 248 13.56 -0.04 2.77
CA GLY A 248 14.97 -0.02 3.14
C GLY A 248 15.92 -0.14 1.95
N ASP A 249 16.96 -0.96 2.11
CA ASP A 249 17.99 -1.26 1.09
C ASP A 249 17.79 -2.65 0.46
N SER A 250 16.59 -3.21 0.57
CA SER A 250 16.26 -4.51 0.01
C SER A 250 16.29 -4.48 -1.53
N HIS A 251 16.76 -5.57 -2.14
CA HIS A 251 16.71 -5.74 -3.59
C HIS A 251 15.43 -6.40 -4.06
N GLU A 252 14.78 -7.15 -3.16
CA GLU A 252 13.53 -7.84 -3.39
C GLU A 252 12.69 -7.85 -2.10
N VAL A 253 11.38 -7.82 -2.25
CA VAL A 253 10.45 -7.84 -1.11
C VAL A 253 9.27 -8.77 -1.38
N GLY A 254 8.64 -9.22 -0.31
CA GLY A 254 7.44 -10.05 -0.36
C GLY A 254 6.25 -9.38 0.29
N ARG A 255 5.26 -10.20 0.64
CA ARG A 255 4.06 -9.75 1.35
C ARG A 255 4.38 -8.96 2.61
N GLY A 256 3.61 -7.91 2.87
CA GLY A 256 3.69 -7.06 4.07
C GLY A 256 4.76 -5.97 3.99
N HIS A 257 5.54 -5.89 2.91
CA HIS A 257 6.56 -4.88 2.74
C HIS A 257 6.05 -3.67 1.95
N LEU A 258 6.68 -2.54 2.21
CA LEU A 258 6.40 -1.28 1.55
C LEU A 258 7.12 -1.20 0.21
N VAL A 259 6.42 -0.65 -0.79
CA VAL A 259 6.99 -0.30 -2.09
C VAL A 259 6.53 1.09 -2.52
N THR A 260 7.31 1.73 -3.37
CA THR A 260 6.99 3.03 -3.96
C THR A 260 6.70 2.87 -5.44
N VAL A 261 5.58 3.44 -5.89
CA VAL A 261 5.15 3.46 -7.30
C VAL A 261 5.34 4.86 -7.87
N ASP A 262 5.78 4.95 -9.12
CA ASP A 262 6.01 6.22 -9.85
C ASP A 262 4.71 6.83 -10.42
N ARG A 263 3.59 6.60 -9.76
CA ARG A 263 2.28 7.18 -10.07
C ARG A 263 1.67 7.73 -8.78
N GLY A 264 0.96 8.84 -8.90
CA GLY A 264 0.38 9.56 -7.77
C GLY A 264 -0.99 10.14 -8.07
N LEU A 265 -1.35 11.19 -7.34
CA LEU A 265 -2.63 11.91 -7.53
C LEU A 265 -2.83 12.38 -8.96
N ARG A 266 -1.78 12.91 -9.62
CA ARG A 266 -1.82 13.38 -11.00
C ARG A 266 -2.21 12.27 -12.00
N ASP A 267 -1.92 11.02 -11.65
CA ASP A 267 -2.19 9.84 -12.48
C ASP A 267 -3.51 9.16 -12.13
N GLY A 268 -4.26 9.71 -11.15
CA GLY A 268 -5.57 9.22 -10.72
C GLY A 268 -5.51 8.12 -9.68
N LEU A 269 -4.39 8.00 -8.95
CA LEU A 269 -4.32 7.16 -7.76
C LEU A 269 -4.88 7.91 -6.55
N ASP A 270 -5.56 7.17 -5.69
CA ASP A 270 -6.04 7.63 -4.39
C ASP A 270 -5.81 6.56 -3.32
N VAL A 271 -6.05 6.93 -2.08
CA VAL A 271 -5.88 6.02 -0.95
C VAL A 271 -6.98 4.95 -0.98
N GLY A 272 -6.58 3.69 -0.95
CA GLY A 272 -7.49 2.54 -1.12
C GLY A 272 -7.34 1.86 -2.48
N THR A 273 -6.68 2.48 -3.44
CA THR A 273 -6.46 1.88 -4.76
C THR A 273 -5.68 0.57 -4.64
N VAL A 274 -6.15 -0.45 -5.34
CA VAL A 274 -5.47 -1.75 -5.48
C VAL A 274 -4.91 -1.85 -6.89
N LEU A 275 -3.63 -2.21 -6.99
CA LEU A 275 -2.94 -2.46 -8.25
C LEU A 275 -2.47 -3.91 -8.31
N ALA A 276 -2.41 -4.47 -9.51
CA ALA A 276 -1.76 -5.75 -9.75
C ALA A 276 -0.28 -5.53 -10.08
N ILE A 277 0.57 -6.39 -9.54
CA ILE A 277 2.01 -6.40 -9.80
C ILE A 277 2.27 -7.40 -10.93
N TYR A 278 3.07 -7.00 -11.92
CA TYR A 278 3.52 -7.85 -13.01
C TYR A 278 5.03 -7.73 -13.18
N HIS A 279 5.69 -8.84 -13.44
CA HIS A 279 7.07 -8.78 -13.91
C HIS A 279 7.12 -8.23 -15.34
N PRO A 280 8.11 -7.41 -15.66
CA PRO A 280 8.26 -6.86 -17.00
C PRO A 280 8.48 -7.98 -18.02
N THR A 281 8.04 -7.72 -19.25
CA THR A 281 8.17 -8.66 -20.38
C THR A 281 9.63 -9.10 -20.58
N ALA A 282 9.87 -10.40 -20.53
CA ALA A 282 11.15 -10.96 -20.91
C ALA A 282 11.22 -11.16 -22.44
N VAL A 283 12.33 -10.73 -23.02
CA VAL A 283 12.62 -11.00 -24.44
C VAL A 283 13.50 -12.23 -24.50
N ILE A 284 12.99 -13.29 -25.12
CA ILE A 284 13.76 -14.53 -25.32
C ILE A 284 14.09 -14.72 -26.81
N VAL A 285 15.19 -15.37 -27.06
CA VAL A 285 15.55 -15.83 -28.41
C VAL A 285 14.71 -17.07 -28.73
N ASP A 286 14.01 -17.04 -29.87
CA ASP A 286 13.31 -18.21 -30.37
C ASP A 286 14.35 -19.31 -30.70
N PRO A 287 14.37 -20.46 -30.00
CA PRO A 287 15.34 -21.51 -30.26
C PRO A 287 15.07 -22.23 -31.59
N ARG A 288 13.92 -21.99 -32.23
CA ARG A 288 13.60 -22.62 -33.52
C ARG A 288 14.39 -21.96 -34.63
N PRO A 289 14.95 -22.72 -35.56
CA PRO A 289 15.60 -22.13 -36.72
C PRO A 289 14.59 -21.29 -37.52
N SER A 290 15.00 -20.10 -37.93
CA SER A 290 14.19 -19.25 -38.80
C SER A 290 13.90 -19.98 -40.13
N THR A 291 12.62 -20.13 -40.45
CA THR A 291 12.20 -20.73 -41.74
C THR A 291 12.39 -19.79 -42.91
N GLU A 292 12.58 -18.49 -42.66
CA GLU A 292 12.88 -17.51 -43.69
C GLU A 292 14.39 -17.20 -43.72
N PRO A 293 15.12 -17.60 -44.77
CA PRO A 293 16.51 -17.21 -44.90
C PRO A 293 16.62 -15.68 -45.04
N SER A 294 17.56 -15.07 -44.31
CA SER A 294 17.89 -13.66 -44.50
C SER A 294 18.23 -13.38 -45.94
N VAL A 295 18.02 -12.12 -46.41
CA VAL A 295 18.34 -11.71 -47.78
C VAL A 295 19.80 -12.07 -48.09
N MET A 296 20.74 -11.96 -47.15
CA MET A 296 22.14 -12.36 -47.33
C MET A 296 22.31 -13.86 -47.40
N ALA A 297 21.58 -14.65 -46.60
CA ALA A 297 21.67 -16.12 -46.65
C ALA A 297 21.15 -16.71 -47.97
N ARG A 298 20.36 -15.98 -48.74
CA ARG A 298 19.93 -16.40 -50.12
C ARG A 298 21.06 -16.40 -51.12
N PHE A 299 22.12 -15.66 -50.87
CA PHE A 299 23.28 -15.54 -51.74
C PHE A 299 24.50 -16.32 -51.23
N ALA A 300 24.45 -16.91 -50.04
CA ALA A 300 25.53 -17.69 -49.47
C ALA A 300 25.39 -19.17 -49.88
N SER A 301 26.42 -19.67 -50.58
CA SER A 301 26.52 -21.07 -51.01
C SER A 301 27.40 -21.94 -50.06
N ASP A 302 27.61 -21.52 -48.80
CA ASP A 302 28.64 -21.99 -47.91
C ASP A 302 28.14 -22.26 -46.46
N PRO A 303 28.83 -23.05 -45.61
CA PRO A 303 28.46 -23.43 -44.23
C PRO A 303 28.24 -22.26 -43.27
N THR A 304 28.59 -21.04 -43.62
CA THR A 304 28.21 -19.79 -42.88
C THR A 304 26.73 -19.45 -42.95
N ARG A 305 25.93 -20.21 -43.73
CA ARG A 305 24.49 -19.97 -43.90
C ARG A 305 23.74 -20.01 -42.57
N ASP A 306 24.13 -20.89 -41.66
CA ASP A 306 23.49 -20.98 -40.33
C ASP A 306 23.83 -19.80 -39.41
N MET A 307 24.98 -19.15 -39.62
CA MET A 307 25.39 -17.95 -38.89
C MET A 307 24.65 -16.68 -39.33
N LEU A 308 24.06 -16.70 -40.54
CA LEU A 308 23.33 -15.55 -41.11
C LEU A 308 21.81 -15.64 -40.93
N GLN A 309 21.33 -16.59 -40.15
CA GLN A 309 19.88 -16.67 -39.86
C GLN A 309 19.46 -15.51 -38.94
N PRO A 310 18.37 -14.83 -39.27
CA PRO A 310 17.89 -13.76 -38.42
C PRO A 310 17.42 -14.34 -37.07
N THR A 311 17.98 -13.82 -35.99
CA THR A 311 17.56 -14.17 -34.64
C THR A 311 16.15 -13.65 -34.43
N ARG A 312 15.21 -14.54 -34.17
CA ARG A 312 13.83 -14.16 -33.83
C ARG A 312 13.72 -13.98 -32.33
N TYR A 313 13.24 -12.82 -31.93
CA TYR A 313 12.94 -12.50 -30.53
C TYR A 313 11.46 -12.69 -30.26
N LEU A 314 11.14 -13.33 -29.16
CA LEU A 314 9.79 -13.54 -28.66
C LEU A 314 9.63 -12.76 -27.37
N ASN A 315 8.55 -11.99 -27.29
CA ASN A 315 8.17 -11.30 -26.06
C ASN A 315 7.26 -12.22 -25.25
N ILE A 316 7.67 -12.55 -24.02
CA ILE A 316 6.80 -13.22 -23.07
C ILE A 316 5.87 -12.17 -22.48
N PRO A 317 4.55 -12.36 -22.53
CA PRO A 317 3.62 -11.42 -21.91
C PRO A 317 3.90 -11.32 -20.41
N PRO A 318 3.70 -10.13 -19.80
CA PRO A 318 3.89 -9.96 -18.36
C PRO A 318 2.90 -10.85 -17.59
N GLU A 319 3.40 -11.61 -16.64
CA GLU A 319 2.60 -12.45 -15.76
C GLU A 319 2.33 -11.72 -14.44
N ARG A 320 1.09 -11.90 -13.92
CA ARG A 320 0.70 -11.30 -12.66
C ARG A 320 1.38 -12.02 -11.50
N SER A 321 2.24 -11.31 -10.77
CA SER A 321 2.98 -11.83 -9.62
C SER A 321 2.34 -11.47 -8.28
N GLY A 322 1.48 -10.43 -8.21
CA GLY A 322 0.94 -10.03 -6.91
C GLY A 322 -0.12 -8.95 -6.95
N LEU A 323 -0.44 -8.46 -5.75
CA LEU A 323 -1.34 -7.33 -5.49
C LEU A 323 -0.69 -6.33 -4.55
N LEU A 324 -0.88 -5.06 -4.87
CA LEU A 324 -0.39 -3.92 -4.13
C LEU A 324 -1.58 -3.07 -3.67
N PHE A 325 -1.58 -2.66 -2.41
CA PHE A 325 -2.57 -1.75 -1.83
C PHE A 325 -1.95 -0.39 -1.56
N ILE A 326 -2.51 0.66 -2.13
CA ILE A 326 -2.05 2.04 -1.97
C ILE A 326 -2.66 2.62 -0.71
N PHE A 327 -1.82 2.96 0.28
CA PHE A 327 -2.27 3.53 1.55
C PHE A 327 -1.86 5.01 1.74
N ARG A 328 -0.94 5.52 0.91
CA ARG A 328 -0.54 6.92 0.92
C ARG A 328 -0.21 7.40 -0.49
N VAL A 329 -0.76 8.54 -0.87
CA VAL A 329 -0.59 9.10 -2.22
C VAL A 329 -0.04 10.51 -2.12
N PHE A 330 0.96 10.81 -2.95
CA PHE A 330 1.54 12.13 -3.18
C PHE A 330 1.23 12.56 -4.61
N ASP A 331 1.63 13.75 -5.00
CA ASP A 331 1.35 14.26 -6.35
C ASP A 331 1.84 13.32 -7.47
N LYS A 332 3.10 12.87 -7.39
CA LYS A 332 3.79 12.11 -8.44
C LYS A 332 4.05 10.65 -8.11
N VAL A 333 3.92 10.26 -6.85
CA VAL A 333 4.27 8.93 -6.36
C VAL A 333 3.26 8.46 -5.32
N ALA A 334 3.20 7.17 -5.10
CA ALA A 334 2.40 6.58 -4.04
C ALA A 334 3.16 5.49 -3.30
N TYR A 335 2.87 5.35 -2.02
CA TYR A 335 3.30 4.23 -1.21
C TYR A 335 2.22 3.15 -1.17
N GLY A 336 2.65 1.93 -1.40
CA GLY A 336 1.81 0.77 -1.28
C GLY A 336 2.43 -0.33 -0.44
N ILE A 337 1.59 -1.21 0.06
CA ILE A 337 1.99 -2.44 0.74
C ILE A 337 1.65 -3.63 -0.13
N VAL A 338 2.57 -4.58 -0.24
CA VAL A 338 2.35 -5.83 -0.97
C VAL A 338 1.41 -6.71 -0.17
N LEU A 339 0.19 -6.93 -0.67
CA LEU A 339 -0.83 -7.75 -0.01
C LEU A 339 -0.60 -9.24 -0.21
N ASN A 340 -0.21 -9.61 -1.42
CA ASN A 340 0.24 -10.96 -1.77
C ASN A 340 1.24 -10.89 -2.91
N ALA A 341 2.13 -11.86 -2.97
CA ALA A 341 3.07 -12.04 -4.07
C ALA A 341 3.34 -13.53 -4.21
N SER A 342 3.29 -14.06 -5.45
CA SER A 342 3.70 -15.43 -5.79
C SER A 342 5.20 -15.52 -6.04
N GLU A 343 5.82 -14.40 -6.38
CA GLU A 343 7.24 -14.23 -6.65
C GLU A 343 7.76 -12.98 -5.95
N PRO A 344 9.06 -12.87 -5.66
CA PRO A 344 9.64 -11.67 -5.08
C PRO A 344 9.38 -10.44 -5.95
N VAL A 345 8.97 -9.35 -5.33
CA VAL A 345 8.74 -8.05 -5.97
C VAL A 345 10.05 -7.29 -6.04
N VAL A 346 10.39 -6.78 -7.21
CA VAL A 346 11.64 -6.07 -7.47
C VAL A 346 11.40 -4.68 -8.05
N THR A 347 12.42 -3.83 -7.99
CA THR A 347 12.39 -2.53 -8.66
C THR A 347 12.29 -2.71 -10.17
N GLY A 348 11.37 -2.00 -10.81
CA GLY A 348 11.09 -2.13 -12.25
C GLY A 348 9.84 -2.94 -12.56
N ASP A 349 9.29 -3.67 -11.59
CA ASP A 349 8.00 -4.36 -11.76
C ASP A 349 6.89 -3.37 -12.09
N LEU A 350 5.94 -3.84 -12.90
CA LEU A 350 4.81 -3.03 -13.35
C LEU A 350 3.71 -3.05 -12.28
N ALA A 351 3.12 -1.89 -12.05
CA ALA A 351 1.96 -1.71 -11.19
C ALA A 351 0.77 -1.21 -12.02
N ARG A 352 -0.18 -2.09 -12.30
CA ARG A 352 -1.28 -1.85 -13.23
C ARG A 352 -2.65 -2.10 -12.60
N LYS A 353 -3.69 -1.65 -13.28
CA LYS A 353 -5.07 -2.00 -12.91
C LYS A 353 -5.21 -3.54 -12.86
N PRO A 354 -5.81 -4.10 -11.78
CA PRO A 354 -5.95 -5.55 -11.58
C PRO A 354 -6.81 -6.22 -12.64
#